data_23ea17639f5779dd8e4abd0219c21383
#
_entry.id   23ea17639f5779dd8e4abd0219c21383
#
_cell.length_a   1.000
_cell.length_b   1.000
_cell.length_c   1.000
_cell.angle_alpha   90.00
_cell.angle_beta   90.00
_cell.angle_gamma   90.00
#
_symmetry.space_group_name_H-M   'P 1'
#
loop_
_entity.id
_entity.type
_entity.pdbx_description
1 polymer ?
#
loop_
_entity_poly.entity_id
_entity_poly.type
_entity_poly.pdbx_seq_one_letter_code
_entity_poly.pdbx_strand_id
1 'polypeptide(L)'
;MKNIHTNFLAEYILKLSGEYASANRIHDILNISLSYTYTLVKNNKVRSRVKNGRTEYNMEDFIRSLELSYNNNIVETPLTKEEFDANNFHNWEAKNDIEKYLERLLLDELGQFTCIKDLVELFKVSKTMWYDALDEGKIMYFTISSRKIIITR
;
A
#
# COMPACT_ATOMS: atom_id res chain seq x y z
N MET A 1 19.27 -2.73 10.60
CA MET A 1 18.33 -2.93 9.48
C MET A 1 17.11 -3.66 10.01
N LYS A 2 15.93 -3.06 9.92
CA LYS A 2 14.70 -3.72 10.35
C LYS A 2 14.46 -4.92 9.44
N ASN A 3 14.24 -6.07 10.03
CA ASN A 3 13.83 -7.26 9.30
C ASN A 3 12.42 -6.99 8.74
N ILE A 4 12.22 -7.14 7.44
CA ILE A 4 10.90 -6.95 6.83
C ILE A 4 9.84 -7.89 7.40
N HIS A 5 10.25 -9.07 7.85
CA HIS A 5 9.35 -10.05 8.44
C HIS A 5 8.76 -9.65 9.79
N THR A 6 9.28 -8.59 10.43
CA THR A 6 8.71 -8.04 11.66
C THR A 6 7.69 -6.93 11.43
N ASN A 7 7.51 -6.53 10.18
CA ASN A 7 6.55 -5.49 9.80
C ASN A 7 5.38 -6.12 9.05
N PHE A 8 4.21 -6.12 9.64
CA PHE A 8 3.02 -6.72 9.04
C PHE A 8 2.66 -6.08 7.69
N LEU A 9 2.85 -4.78 7.53
CA LEU A 9 2.57 -4.10 6.27
C LEU A 9 3.50 -4.60 5.15
N ALA A 10 4.78 -4.78 5.46
CA ALA A 10 5.74 -5.35 4.52
C ALA A 10 5.37 -6.80 4.14
N GLU A 11 4.97 -7.61 5.10
CA GLU A 11 4.49 -8.97 4.85
C GLU A 11 3.23 -8.99 3.98
N TYR A 12 2.31 -8.07 4.24
CA TYR A 12 1.08 -7.93 3.45
C TYR A 12 1.38 -7.57 1.99
N ILE A 13 2.28 -6.62 1.75
CA ILE A 13 2.71 -6.25 0.40
C ILE A 13 3.39 -7.43 -0.28
N LEU A 14 4.27 -8.13 0.42
CA LEU A 14 4.95 -9.32 -0.10
C LEU A 14 3.96 -10.43 -0.48
N LYS A 15 2.93 -10.62 0.30
CA LYS A 15 1.86 -11.58 0.01
C LYS A 15 1.10 -11.22 -1.26
N LEU A 16 0.82 -9.94 -1.49
CA LEU A 16 0.14 -9.48 -2.69
C LEU A 16 1.01 -9.61 -3.94
N SER A 17 2.30 -9.33 -3.83
CA SER A 17 3.22 -9.30 -4.97
C SER A 17 3.85 -10.65 -5.30
N GLY A 18 4.03 -11.51 -4.30
CA GLY A 18 4.90 -12.67 -4.37
C GLY A 18 6.37 -12.31 -4.19
N GLU A 19 7.26 -13.30 -4.34
CA GLU A 19 8.71 -13.13 -4.16
C GLU A 19 9.32 -12.21 -5.22
N TYR A 20 8.84 -12.29 -6.45
CA TYR A 20 9.29 -11.48 -7.57
C TYR A 20 8.10 -10.84 -8.27
N ALA A 21 8.26 -9.60 -8.69
CA ALA A 21 7.23 -8.87 -9.44
C ALA A 21 7.85 -7.95 -10.48
N SER A 22 7.15 -7.76 -11.60
CA SER A 22 7.52 -6.78 -12.61
C SER A 22 7.24 -5.36 -12.13
N ALA A 23 7.85 -4.37 -12.77
CA ALA A 23 7.59 -2.96 -12.46
C ALA A 23 6.11 -2.59 -12.63
N ASN A 24 5.44 -3.12 -13.65
CA ASN A 24 4.01 -2.92 -13.85
C ASN A 24 3.18 -3.50 -12.70
N ARG A 25 3.54 -4.69 -12.23
CA ARG A 25 2.87 -5.32 -11.10
C ARG A 25 3.03 -4.50 -9.82
N ILE A 26 4.23 -4.00 -9.56
CA ILE A 26 4.53 -3.13 -8.41
C ILE A 26 3.70 -1.84 -8.50
N HIS A 27 3.66 -1.22 -9.67
CA HIS A 27 2.83 -0.05 -9.93
C HIS A 27 1.35 -0.33 -9.64
N ASP A 28 0.83 -1.45 -10.12
CA ASP A 28 -0.57 -1.82 -9.93
C ASP A 28 -0.91 -2.07 -8.46
N ILE A 29 -0.01 -2.71 -7.71
CA ILE A 29 -0.24 -3.01 -6.30
C ILE A 29 -0.09 -1.76 -5.42
N LEU A 30 1.00 -1.02 -5.57
CA LEU A 30 1.36 0.07 -4.64
C LEU A 30 0.89 1.46 -5.09
N ASN A 31 0.37 1.57 -6.29
CA ASN A 31 -0.05 2.85 -6.86
C ASN A 31 1.06 3.91 -6.87
N ILE A 32 2.29 3.49 -7.14
CA ILE A 32 3.45 4.36 -7.35
C ILE A 32 3.78 4.40 -8.84
N SER A 33 4.37 5.49 -9.32
CA SER A 33 4.71 5.62 -10.74
C SER A 33 5.77 4.60 -11.16
N LEU A 34 5.75 4.20 -12.42
CA LEU A 34 6.79 3.35 -13.01
C LEU A 34 8.16 4.01 -12.91
N SER A 35 8.23 5.30 -13.17
CA SER A 35 9.47 6.08 -13.06
C SER A 35 10.07 6.01 -11.66
N TYR A 36 9.25 6.18 -10.64
CA TYR A 36 9.68 6.06 -9.24
C TYR A 36 10.11 4.64 -8.89
N THR A 37 9.37 3.64 -9.38
CA THR A 37 9.72 2.22 -9.24
C THR A 37 11.12 1.93 -9.78
N TYR A 38 11.42 2.36 -10.99
CA TYR A 38 12.74 2.18 -11.59
C TYR A 38 13.84 2.92 -10.84
N THR A 39 13.54 4.11 -10.33
CA THR A 39 14.48 4.88 -9.51
C THR A 39 14.84 4.13 -8.23
N LEU A 40 13.86 3.58 -7.53
CA LEU A 40 14.09 2.78 -6.32
C LEU A 40 14.92 1.53 -6.62
N VAL A 41 14.60 0.82 -7.69
CA VAL A 41 15.33 -0.37 -8.11
C VAL A 41 16.80 -0.06 -8.36
N LYS A 42 17.07 1.01 -9.10
CA LYS A 42 18.43 1.43 -9.45
C LYS A 42 19.23 1.87 -8.23
N ASN A 43 18.65 2.74 -7.41
CA ASN A 43 19.35 3.34 -6.28
C ASN A 43 19.63 2.36 -5.15
N ASN A 44 18.79 1.35 -4.99
CA ASN A 44 18.89 0.39 -3.89
C ASN A 44 19.42 -0.97 -4.31
N LYS A 45 19.88 -1.10 -5.55
CA LYS A 45 20.45 -2.33 -6.10
C LYS A 45 19.55 -3.56 -5.87
N VAL A 46 18.28 -3.40 -6.15
CA VAL A 46 17.29 -4.46 -6.04
C VAL A 46 17.64 -5.59 -7.00
N ARG A 47 17.71 -6.82 -6.49
CA ARG A 47 17.98 -7.99 -7.33
C ARG A 47 16.86 -8.17 -8.36
N SER A 48 17.23 -8.64 -9.54
CA SER A 48 16.28 -8.88 -10.61
C SER A 48 16.51 -10.22 -11.28
N ARG A 49 15.49 -10.72 -11.97
CA ARG A 49 15.59 -11.88 -12.84
C ARG A 49 14.80 -11.65 -14.12
N VAL A 50 15.09 -12.39 -15.15
CA VAL A 50 14.30 -12.40 -16.38
C VAL A 50 13.52 -13.72 -16.46
N LYS A 51 12.21 -13.62 -16.58
CA LYS A 51 11.31 -14.76 -16.73
C LYS A 51 10.37 -14.50 -17.89
N ASN A 52 10.34 -15.41 -18.86
CA ASN A 52 9.50 -15.29 -20.06
C ASN A 52 9.69 -13.95 -20.81
N GLY A 53 10.94 -13.47 -20.90
CA GLY A 53 11.27 -12.21 -21.57
C GLY A 53 10.93 -10.96 -20.77
N ARG A 54 10.45 -11.08 -19.52
CA ARG A 54 10.12 -9.96 -18.64
C ARG A 54 11.06 -9.88 -17.46
N THR A 55 11.50 -8.67 -17.14
CA THR A 55 12.29 -8.41 -15.94
C THR A 55 11.38 -8.35 -14.72
N GLU A 56 11.72 -9.14 -13.71
CA GLU A 56 11.05 -9.15 -12.42
C GLU A 56 12.05 -8.80 -11.31
N TYR A 57 11.58 -8.11 -10.28
CA TYR A 57 12.40 -7.63 -9.19
C TYR A 57 12.09 -8.39 -7.90
N ASN A 58 13.14 -8.63 -7.10
CA ASN A 58 13.01 -9.27 -5.80
C ASN A 58 12.24 -8.33 -4.85
N MET A 59 11.08 -8.77 -4.38
CA MET A 59 10.19 -7.94 -3.59
C MET A 59 10.68 -7.68 -2.17
N GLU A 60 11.44 -8.59 -1.58
CA GLU A 60 12.08 -8.30 -0.28
C GLU A 60 13.03 -7.12 -0.37
N ASP A 61 13.89 -7.11 -1.39
CA ASP A 61 14.81 -6.00 -1.61
C ASP A 61 14.06 -4.71 -1.91
N PHE A 62 13.02 -4.78 -2.72
CA PHE A 62 12.20 -3.63 -3.08
C PHE A 62 11.49 -3.04 -1.86
N ILE A 63 10.87 -3.88 -1.04
CA ILE A 63 10.17 -3.44 0.18
C ILE A 63 11.14 -2.78 1.17
N ARG A 64 12.35 -3.31 1.30
CA ARG A 64 13.39 -2.67 2.14
C ARG A 64 13.76 -1.28 1.65
N SER A 65 13.67 -1.04 0.34
CA SER A 65 13.93 0.27 -0.26
C SER A 65 12.85 1.29 0.04
N LEU A 66 11.66 0.82 0.45
CA LEU A 66 10.49 1.64 0.71
C LEU A 66 10.55 2.17 2.12
N GLU A 67 11.01 2.96 2.69
CA GLU A 67 10.98 3.48 4.07
C GLU A 67 9.52 3.58 4.58
N LEU A 68 8.90 2.42 4.78
CA LEU A 68 7.49 2.36 5.18
C LEU A 68 7.27 3.00 6.55
N SER A 69 6.40 3.97 6.59
CA SER A 69 5.97 4.61 7.83
C SER A 69 4.44 4.60 7.89
N TYR A 70 3.92 3.99 8.93
CA TYR A 70 2.48 3.84 9.10
C TYR A 70 1.89 5.08 9.78
N ASN A 71 0.89 5.69 9.17
CA ASN A 71 0.18 6.88 9.67
C ASN A 71 1.10 8.00 10.18
N ASN A 72 2.25 8.23 9.53
CA ASN A 72 3.23 9.28 9.89
C ASN A 72 3.58 9.28 11.40
N ASN A 73 3.74 8.11 11.99
CA ASN A 73 4.04 7.95 13.41
C ASN A 73 2.94 8.41 14.38
N ILE A 74 1.75 8.69 13.92
CA ILE A 74 0.59 8.92 14.80
C ILE A 74 0.29 7.64 15.57
N VAL A 75 0.46 6.51 14.90
CA VAL A 75 0.43 5.18 15.50
C VAL A 75 1.73 4.48 15.15
N GLU A 76 2.39 3.85 16.10
CA GLU A 76 3.58 3.06 15.82
C GLU A 76 3.25 2.01 14.75
N THR A 77 4.22 1.76 13.85
CA THR A 77 4.03 0.74 12.82
C THR A 77 3.75 -0.61 13.49
N PRO A 78 2.61 -1.24 13.19
CA PRO A 78 2.29 -2.54 13.77
C PRO A 78 3.35 -3.57 13.42
N LEU A 79 3.80 -4.34 14.41
CA LEU A 79 4.82 -5.36 14.21
C LEU A 79 4.21 -6.72 13.94
N THR A 80 2.98 -6.94 14.39
CA THR A 80 2.27 -8.21 14.25
C THR A 80 0.92 -8.00 13.59
N LYS A 81 0.37 -9.10 13.07
CA LYS A 81 -0.98 -9.09 12.51
C LYS A 81 -2.02 -8.71 13.56
N GLU A 82 -1.86 -9.23 14.77
CA GLU A 82 -2.76 -8.97 15.89
C GLU A 82 -2.78 -7.47 16.27
N GLU A 83 -1.61 -6.84 16.33
CA GLU A 83 -1.50 -5.41 16.57
C GLU A 83 -2.13 -4.60 15.44
N PHE A 84 -1.89 -5.00 14.21
CA PHE A 84 -2.46 -4.38 13.04
C PHE A 84 -3.99 -4.46 13.05
N ASP A 85 -4.55 -5.63 13.32
CA ASP A 85 -5.99 -5.86 13.37
C ASP A 85 -6.64 -5.13 14.55
N ALA A 86 -5.99 -5.09 15.72
CA ALA A 86 -6.49 -4.43 16.89
C ALA A 86 -6.59 -2.90 16.74
N ASN A 87 -5.71 -2.31 15.94
CA ASN A 87 -5.64 -0.86 15.75
C ASN A 87 -6.37 -0.38 14.51
N ASN A 88 -7.04 -1.26 13.77
CA ASN A 88 -7.48 -0.96 12.42
C ASN A 88 -8.89 -1.36 12.10
N PHE A 89 -9.37 -0.71 11.09
CA PHE A 89 -10.60 -0.96 10.37
C PHE A 89 -10.58 -2.27 9.54
N HIS A 90 -9.52 -3.07 9.61
CA HIS A 90 -9.42 -4.36 8.92
C HIS A 90 -10.39 -5.41 9.44
N ASN A 91 -10.90 -5.22 10.63
CA ASN A 91 -11.95 -6.07 11.18
C ASN A 91 -13.33 -5.72 10.65
N TRP A 92 -13.42 -4.70 9.80
CA TRP A 92 -14.68 -4.38 9.14
C TRP A 92 -15.00 -5.45 8.08
N GLU A 93 -16.16 -6.03 8.22
CA GLU A 93 -16.70 -6.96 7.24
C GLU A 93 -18.03 -6.44 6.71
N ALA A 94 -18.24 -6.58 5.41
CA ALA A 94 -19.50 -6.23 4.79
C ALA A 94 -20.63 -7.12 5.34
N LYS A 95 -21.65 -6.49 5.92
CA LYS A 95 -22.72 -7.17 6.65
C LYS A 95 -23.91 -7.55 5.77
N ASN A 96 -24.07 -6.93 4.61
CA ASN A 96 -25.18 -7.14 3.70
C ASN A 96 -24.71 -7.05 2.24
N ASP A 97 -25.61 -7.38 1.33
CA ASP A 97 -25.29 -7.43 -0.10
C ASP A 97 -24.92 -6.06 -0.69
N ILE A 98 -25.51 -4.99 -0.17
CA ILE A 98 -25.19 -3.61 -0.60
C ILE A 98 -23.78 -3.25 -0.20
N GLU A 99 -23.38 -3.52 1.03
CA GLU A 99 -22.01 -3.27 1.52
C GLU A 99 -20.99 -4.11 0.77
N LYS A 100 -21.28 -5.37 0.49
CA LYS A 100 -20.43 -6.25 -0.32
C LYS A 100 -20.24 -5.72 -1.74
N TYR A 101 -21.31 -5.23 -2.33
CA TYR A 101 -21.26 -4.62 -3.66
C TYR A 101 -20.39 -3.36 -3.66
N LEU A 102 -20.57 -2.48 -2.67
CA LEU A 102 -19.79 -1.24 -2.55
C LEU A 102 -18.31 -1.55 -2.29
N GLU A 103 -18.01 -2.51 -1.42
CA GLU A 103 -16.62 -2.94 -1.17
C GLU A 103 -15.95 -3.40 -2.47
N ARG A 104 -16.62 -4.25 -3.22
CA ARG A 104 -16.11 -4.76 -4.50
C ARG A 104 -15.90 -3.64 -5.50
N LEU A 105 -16.88 -2.74 -5.62
CA LEU A 105 -16.80 -1.59 -6.53
C LEU A 105 -15.61 -0.71 -6.20
N LEU A 106 -15.42 -0.38 -4.93
CA LEU A 106 -14.30 0.46 -4.49
C LEU A 106 -12.96 -0.22 -4.72
N LEU A 107 -12.85 -1.50 -4.45
CA LEU A 107 -11.62 -2.26 -4.70
C LEU A 107 -11.31 -2.35 -6.20
N ASP A 108 -12.34 -2.54 -7.03
CA ASP A 108 -12.16 -2.59 -8.49
C ASP A 108 -11.72 -1.23 -9.06
N GLU A 109 -12.27 -0.14 -8.55
CA GLU A 109 -11.93 1.22 -9.03
C GLU A 109 -10.62 1.77 -8.47
N LEU A 110 -10.32 1.49 -7.21
CA LEU A 110 -9.20 2.08 -6.49
C LEU A 110 -8.03 1.12 -6.25
N GLY A 111 -8.28 -0.18 -6.32
CA GLY A 111 -7.28 -1.19 -5.93
C GLY A 111 -7.11 -1.28 -4.41
N GLN A 112 -6.16 -2.09 -3.96
CA GLN A 112 -5.86 -2.29 -2.53
C GLN A 112 -5.26 -1.05 -1.87
N PHE A 113 -4.51 -0.28 -2.64
CA PHE A 113 -3.85 0.95 -2.21
C PHE A 113 -4.22 2.07 -3.19
N THR A 114 -4.54 3.22 -2.66
CA THR A 114 -4.93 4.38 -3.46
C THR A 114 -4.26 5.66 -2.97
N CYS A 115 -4.44 6.75 -3.71
CA CYS A 115 -3.94 8.06 -3.33
C CYS A 115 -5.10 9.06 -3.20
N ILE A 116 -4.83 10.20 -2.58
CA ILE A 116 -5.83 11.24 -2.36
C ILE A 116 -6.40 11.77 -3.68
N LYS A 117 -5.59 11.89 -4.71
CA LYS A 117 -6.03 12.34 -6.03
C LYS A 117 -7.15 11.47 -6.58
N ASP A 118 -6.99 10.16 -6.51
CA ASP A 118 -7.99 9.20 -7.02
C ASP A 118 -9.27 9.25 -6.18
N LEU A 119 -9.17 9.43 -4.87
CA LEU A 119 -10.32 9.60 -3.99
C LEU A 119 -11.09 10.88 -4.30
N VAL A 120 -10.40 11.98 -4.54
CA VAL A 120 -11.03 13.26 -4.93
C VAL A 120 -11.79 13.10 -6.24
N GLU A 121 -11.20 12.44 -7.22
CA GLU A 121 -11.83 12.21 -8.52
C GLU A 121 -13.06 11.31 -8.43
N LEU A 122 -12.99 10.24 -7.63
CA LEU A 122 -14.07 9.27 -7.50
C LEU A 122 -15.25 9.80 -6.68
N PHE A 123 -14.99 10.38 -5.51
CA PHE A 123 -16.04 10.82 -4.59
C PHE A 123 -16.45 12.29 -4.73
N LYS A 124 -15.70 13.09 -5.48
CA LYS A 124 -15.95 14.53 -5.64
C LYS A 124 -15.90 15.29 -4.29
N VAL A 125 -15.15 14.79 -3.35
CA VAL A 125 -14.91 15.42 -2.05
C VAL A 125 -13.60 16.19 -2.10
N SER A 126 -13.52 17.35 -1.46
CA SER A 126 -12.33 18.20 -1.52
C SER A 126 -11.09 17.53 -0.94
N LYS A 127 -9.94 17.86 -1.49
CA LYS A 127 -8.64 17.37 -1.03
C LYS A 127 -8.40 17.65 0.46
N THR A 128 -8.82 18.84 0.93
CA THR A 128 -8.69 19.24 2.34
C THR A 128 -9.45 18.30 3.27
N MET A 129 -10.66 17.89 2.90
CA MET A 129 -11.45 16.97 3.72
C MET A 129 -10.78 15.59 3.85
N TRP A 130 -10.13 15.11 2.78
CA TRP A 130 -9.39 13.85 2.83
C TRP A 130 -8.17 13.95 3.75
N TYR A 131 -7.40 15.04 3.67
CA TYR A 131 -6.26 15.25 4.56
C TYR A 131 -6.68 15.38 6.01
N ASP A 132 -7.78 16.08 6.29
CA ASP A 132 -8.33 16.18 7.65
C ASP A 132 -8.73 14.80 8.19
N ALA A 133 -9.35 13.96 7.37
CA ALA A 133 -9.71 12.59 7.74
C ALA A 133 -8.47 11.72 8.05
N LEU A 134 -7.37 11.90 7.32
CA LEU A 134 -6.10 11.23 7.60
C LEU A 134 -5.51 11.70 8.93
N ASP A 135 -5.49 13.02 9.15
CA ASP A 135 -4.93 13.62 10.37
C ASP A 135 -5.75 13.24 11.60
N GLU A 136 -7.04 13.10 11.47
CA GLU A 136 -7.95 12.66 12.54
C GLU A 136 -7.92 11.14 12.79
N GLY A 137 -7.17 10.39 12.00
CA GLY A 137 -7.05 8.94 12.15
C GLY A 137 -8.28 8.15 11.68
N LYS A 138 -9.17 8.76 10.91
CA LYS A 138 -10.38 8.10 10.39
C LYS A 138 -10.09 7.13 9.23
N ILE A 139 -8.96 7.32 8.56
CA ILE A 139 -8.56 6.55 7.37
C ILE A 139 -7.16 6.03 7.59
N MET A 140 -6.98 4.76 7.31
CA MET A 140 -5.67 4.12 7.42
C MET A 140 -4.80 4.43 6.20
N TYR A 141 -3.58 4.83 6.44
CA TYR A 141 -2.60 5.07 5.39
C TYR A 141 -1.19 4.73 5.84
N PHE A 142 -0.29 4.58 4.90
CA PHE A 142 1.15 4.51 5.16
C PHE A 142 1.90 5.47 4.24
N THR A 143 3.14 5.75 4.57
CA THR A 143 3.95 6.69 3.83
C THR A 143 5.09 5.98 3.10
N ILE A 144 5.24 6.28 1.83
CA ILE A 144 6.40 5.89 1.03
C ILE A 144 7.10 7.19 0.62
N SER A 145 8.28 7.46 1.18
CA SER A 145 9.09 8.64 0.85
C SER A 145 8.24 9.93 0.77
N SER A 146 7.53 10.27 1.82
CA SER A 146 6.61 11.41 1.96
C SER A 146 5.29 11.31 1.19
N ARG A 147 5.09 10.30 0.36
CA ARG A 147 3.78 10.07 -0.27
C ARG A 147 2.86 9.31 0.66
N LYS A 148 1.63 9.78 0.78
CA LYS A 148 0.59 9.10 1.55
C LYS A 148 -0.15 8.11 0.66
N ILE A 149 -0.06 6.83 0.99
CA ILE A 149 -0.75 5.75 0.30
C ILE A 149 -1.86 5.25 1.22
N ILE A 150 -3.08 5.30 0.74
CA ILE A 150 -4.26 4.94 1.52
C ILE A 150 -4.59 3.46 1.31
N ILE A 151 -4.90 2.78 2.40
CA ILE A 151 -5.34 1.39 2.35
C ILE A 151 -6.85 1.39 2.10
N THR A 152 -7.23 0.92 0.92
CA THR A 152 -8.63 0.92 0.48
C THR A 152 -9.51 -0.05 1.26
N ARG A 153 -8.93 -1.15 1.70
CA ARG A 153 -9.66 -2.20 2.41
C ARG A 153 -9.74 -1.99 3.90
#